data_6e449f04a5f46489abe411cd7a2de1fd
#
_entry.id   6e449f04a5f46489abe411cd7a2de1fd
#
_cell.length_a   1.000
_cell.length_b   1.000
_cell.length_c   1.000
_cell.angle_alpha   90.00
_cell.angle_beta   90.00
_cell.angle_gamma   90.00
#
_symmetry.space_group_name_H-M   'P 1'
#
loop_
_entity.id
_entity.type
_entity.pdbx_description
1 polymer ?
#
loop_
_entity_poly.entity_id
_entity_poly.type
_entity_poly.pdbx_seq_one_letter_code
_entity_poly.pdbx_strand_id
1 'polypeptide(L)' 'PLNLNTATKEELMLLPRIGETLAERILAYRAENGSFVSTEQLMDIDGIGEGTYNSIRDLVTVEDNP' A
#
# COMPACT_ATOMS: atom_id res chain seq x y z
N PRO A 1 -1.67 10.55 -6.63
CA PRO A 1 -1.70 9.40 -5.71
C PRO A 1 -0.42 8.58 -5.78
N LEU A 2 -0.06 7.98 -4.69
CA LEU A 2 1.13 7.14 -4.59
C LEU A 2 0.87 5.78 -5.24
N ASN A 3 1.72 5.40 -6.18
CA ASN A 3 1.58 4.10 -6.84
C ASN A 3 2.16 3.00 -5.95
N LEU A 4 1.31 2.07 -5.51
CA LEU A 4 1.73 0.97 -4.64
C LEU A 4 2.77 0.07 -5.30
N ASN A 5 2.78 0.00 -6.61
CA ASN A 5 3.68 -0.88 -7.34
C ASN A 5 5.09 -0.34 -7.48
N THR A 6 5.27 0.95 -7.26
CA THR A 6 6.59 1.59 -7.41
C THR A 6 7.06 2.30 -6.16
N ALA A 7 6.20 2.41 -5.15
CA ALA A 7 6.51 3.18 -3.94
C ALA A 7 7.68 2.57 -3.16
N THR A 8 8.52 3.45 -2.63
CA THR A 8 9.57 3.04 -1.70
C THR A 8 8.98 2.92 -0.30
N LYS A 9 9.73 2.29 0.62
CA LYS A 9 9.32 2.19 2.01
C LYS A 9 9.06 3.57 2.61
N GLU A 10 9.96 4.52 2.35
CA GLU A 10 9.85 5.88 2.87
C GLU A 10 8.60 6.57 2.37
N GLU A 11 8.27 6.38 1.09
CA GLU A 11 7.06 6.95 0.52
C GLU A 11 5.80 6.35 1.16
N LEU A 12 5.80 5.03 1.36
CA LEU A 12 4.66 4.38 2.00
C LEU A 12 4.45 4.89 3.42
N MET A 13 5.54 5.20 4.13
CA MET A 13 5.46 5.70 5.50
C MET A 13 4.91 7.11 5.60
N LEU A 14 4.78 7.82 4.48
CA LEU A 14 4.13 9.13 4.45
C LEU A 14 2.60 9.01 4.51
N LEU A 15 2.07 7.82 4.23
CA LEU A 15 0.63 7.60 4.30
C LEU A 15 0.17 7.57 5.77
N PRO A 16 -1.02 8.14 6.06
CA PRO A 16 -1.53 8.08 7.43
C PRO A 16 -1.67 6.62 7.88
N ARG A 17 -1.34 6.36 9.14
CA ARG A 17 -1.42 5.04 9.78
C ARG A 17 -0.44 4.00 9.26
N ILE A 18 0.40 4.36 8.30
CA ILE A 18 1.41 3.43 7.77
C ILE A 18 2.76 3.80 8.36
N GLY A 19 3.18 3.02 9.34
CA GLY A 19 4.51 3.14 9.90
C GLY A 19 5.44 2.12 9.27
N GLU A 20 6.61 1.95 9.87
CA GLU A 20 7.64 1.07 9.32
C GLU A 20 7.17 -0.37 9.15
N THR A 21 6.49 -0.92 10.16
CA THR A 21 6.03 -2.31 10.12
C THR A 21 5.08 -2.55 8.95
N LEU A 22 4.07 -1.69 8.80
CA LEU A 22 3.11 -1.87 7.73
C LEU A 22 3.72 -1.58 6.36
N ALA A 23 4.62 -0.60 6.27
CA ALA A 23 5.32 -0.34 5.02
C ALA A 23 6.12 -1.58 4.58
N GLU A 24 6.81 -2.22 5.52
CA GLU A 24 7.56 -3.43 5.21
C GLU A 24 6.65 -4.57 4.79
N ARG A 25 5.48 -4.70 5.42
CA ARG A 25 4.50 -5.72 5.05
C ARG A 25 3.94 -5.48 3.65
N ILE A 26 3.72 -4.23 3.28
CA ILE A 26 3.27 -3.89 1.92
C ILE A 26 4.34 -4.30 0.90
N LEU A 27 5.60 -3.99 1.18
CA LEU A 27 6.70 -4.36 0.29
C LEU A 27 6.86 -5.87 0.19
N ALA A 28 6.72 -6.59 1.30
CA ALA A 28 6.79 -8.05 1.30
C ALA A 28 5.65 -8.65 0.50
N TYR A 29 4.44 -8.15 0.66
CA TYR A 29 3.29 -8.59 -0.11
C TYR A 29 3.53 -8.41 -1.61
N ARG A 30 4.05 -7.24 -1.98
CA ARG A 30 4.36 -6.94 -3.37
C ARG A 30 5.42 -7.90 -3.94
N ALA A 31 6.42 -8.22 -3.13
CA ALA A 31 7.49 -9.13 -3.56
C ALA A 31 6.98 -10.57 -3.73
N GLU A 32 6.04 -10.99 -2.88
CA GLU A 32 5.55 -12.36 -2.89
C GLU A 32 4.44 -12.58 -3.91
N ASN A 33 3.60 -11.58 -4.12
CA ASN A 33 2.40 -11.72 -4.95
C ASN A 33 2.48 -10.99 -6.28
N GLY A 34 3.57 -10.27 -6.51
CA GLY A 34 3.70 -9.44 -7.71
C GLY A 34 2.97 -8.12 -7.57
N SER A 35 2.75 -7.45 -8.68
CA SER A 35 2.13 -6.14 -8.70
C SER A 35 0.72 -6.16 -8.13
N PHE A 36 0.37 -5.10 -7.41
CA PHE A 36 -1.01 -4.88 -7.00
C PHE A 36 -1.86 -4.64 -8.24
N VAL A 37 -3.01 -5.29 -8.30
CA VAL A 37 -4.00 -5.11 -9.36
C VAL A 37 -5.10 -4.16 -8.88
N SER A 38 -5.33 -4.15 -7.58
CA SER A 38 -6.37 -3.35 -6.94
C SER A 38 -5.86 -2.83 -5.61
N THR A 39 -6.26 -1.61 -5.25
CA THR A 39 -5.89 -1.06 -3.94
C THR A 39 -6.49 -1.84 -2.79
N GLU A 40 -7.63 -2.49 -3.00
CA GLU A 40 -8.28 -3.31 -1.97
C GLU A 40 -7.41 -4.47 -1.52
N GLN A 41 -6.44 -4.91 -2.31
CA GLN A 41 -5.50 -5.95 -1.90
C GLN A 41 -4.70 -5.56 -0.66
N LEU A 42 -4.63 -4.27 -0.35
CA LEU A 42 -3.99 -3.84 0.90
C LEU A 42 -4.64 -4.49 2.12
N MET A 43 -5.94 -4.77 2.05
CA MET A 43 -6.64 -5.39 3.16
C MET A 43 -6.32 -6.88 3.34
N ASP A 44 -5.61 -7.50 2.39
CA ASP A 44 -5.08 -8.85 2.56
C ASP A 44 -3.86 -8.86 3.47
N ILE A 45 -3.28 -7.68 3.72
CA ILE A 45 -2.06 -7.55 4.52
C ILE A 45 -2.43 -7.49 5.98
N ASP A 46 -1.76 -8.33 6.78
CA ASP A 46 -1.98 -8.35 8.22
C ASP A 46 -1.68 -6.97 8.82
N GLY A 47 -2.63 -6.44 9.59
CA GLY A 47 -2.49 -5.12 10.19
C GLY A 47 -3.18 -4.01 9.39
N ILE A 48 -3.63 -4.27 8.16
CA ILE A 48 -4.37 -3.29 7.38
C ILE A 48 -5.81 -3.76 7.27
N GLY A 49 -6.65 -3.25 8.14
CA GLY A 49 -8.08 -3.50 8.10
C GLY A 49 -8.81 -2.40 7.35
N GLU A 50 -10.14 -2.47 7.41
CA GLU A 50 -11.00 -1.52 6.70
C GLU A 50 -10.76 -0.08 7.12
N GLY A 51 -10.56 0.17 8.41
CA GLY A 51 -10.31 1.53 8.90
C GLY A 51 -9.05 2.15 8.35
N THR A 52 -7.95 1.40 8.39
CA THR A 52 -6.69 1.87 7.84
C THR A 52 -6.78 2.03 6.34
N TYR A 53 -7.39 1.06 5.65
CA TYR A 53 -7.58 1.16 4.21
C TYR A 53 -8.38 2.40 3.84
N ASN A 54 -9.48 2.65 4.54
CA ASN A 54 -10.32 3.82 4.25
C ASN A 54 -9.56 5.15 4.45
N SER A 55 -8.58 5.17 5.34
CA SER A 55 -7.77 6.36 5.59
C SER A 55 -6.81 6.67 4.44
N ILE A 56 -6.45 5.67 3.64
CA ILE A 56 -5.42 5.85 2.61
C ILE A 56 -5.91 5.58 1.20
N ARG A 57 -7.11 5.05 1.02
CA ARG A 57 -7.60 4.60 -0.29
C ARG A 57 -7.54 5.67 -1.37
N ASP A 58 -7.78 6.92 -1.01
CA ASP A 58 -7.78 8.02 -1.99
C ASP A 58 -6.37 8.56 -2.25
N LEU A 59 -5.38 8.08 -1.51
CA LEU A 59 -4.01 8.55 -1.59
C LEU A 59 -3.11 7.59 -2.37
N VAL A 60 -3.65 6.43 -2.78
CA VAL A 60 -2.87 5.39 -3.45
C VAL A 60 -3.52 4.98 -4.75
N THR A 61 -2.71 4.44 -5.64
CA THR A 61 -3.18 3.89 -6.92
C THR A 61 -2.34 2.67 -7.26
N VAL A 62 -2.80 1.89 -8.24
CA VAL A 62 -2.04 0.76 -8.77
C VAL A 62 -1.72 0.95 -10.24
N GLU A 63 -2.15 2.05 -10.85
CA GLU A 63 -1.97 2.32 -12.27
C GLU A 63 -0.90 3.37 -12.50
N ASP A 64 -0.08 3.15 -13.53
CA ASP A 64 0.82 4.17 -13.99
C ASP A 64 0.01 5.22 -14.75
N ASN A 65 0.21 6.48 -14.39
CA ASN A 65 -0.39 7.57 -15.14
C ASN A 65 0.54 7.93 -16.27
N PRO A 66 0.03 7.97 -17.51
CA PRO A 66 0.83 8.38 -18.65
C PRO A 66 1.27 9.84 -18.54
#